data_9419928fbbf0ddddab8c2e014e6657e5
#
_entry.id   9419928fbbf0ddddab8c2e014e6657e5
#
_cell.length_a   1.000
_cell.length_b   1.000
_cell.length_c   1.000
_cell.angle_alpha   90.00
_cell.angle_beta   90.00
_cell.angle_gamma   90.00
#
_symmetry.space_group_name_H-M   'P 1'
#
loop_
_entity.id
_entity.type
_entity.pdbx_description
1 polymer ?
#
loop_
_entity_poly.entity_id
_entity_poly.type
_entity_poly.pdbx_seq_one_letter_code
_entity_poly.pdbx_strand_id
1 'polypeptide(L)'
;SDSMRFFLLISGLLFTFFGYSQKKNLETKFITTPIVIDGKINEQSWEQVASAADFVMFQPDNGKPVIPERRTEVKVLYDNTAIYIAAKMYDNEPNKILREISKRDDFGTADFFGIFINGYNDGQQNFQFFVNAADGQADCLATDSNGEDYSWDAVWDSKAVITDFGWVVEMRIPYAALRFSPEKVQTWGVNFFREIRRDRQKYSWNFIDSKLGTFTQQNGVLTGIANIETPTRLFFLPYSSFYLNANDQQKTKGTLKGGLDLKYGINDAFTLDAILIPDFGQTKYDDVILNL
;
A
#
# COMPACT_ATOMS: atom_id res chain seq x y z
N SER A 1 65.05 5.65 -6.57
CA SER A 1 64.21 4.43 -6.50
C SER A 1 63.18 4.45 -5.35
N ASP A 2 63.34 5.33 -4.37
CA ASP A 2 62.36 5.40 -3.24
C ASP A 2 61.12 6.24 -3.56
N SER A 3 61.18 7.14 -4.50
CA SER A 3 60.05 7.94 -4.98
C SER A 3 59.01 7.10 -5.75
N MET A 4 59.42 6.02 -6.40
CA MET A 4 58.51 5.13 -7.15
C MET A 4 57.73 4.17 -6.26
N ARG A 5 58.26 3.84 -5.08
CA ARG A 5 57.57 3.03 -4.07
C ARG A 5 56.53 3.84 -3.30
N PHE A 6 56.73 5.13 -3.14
CA PHE A 6 55.77 6.02 -2.48
C PHE A 6 54.56 6.31 -3.38
N PHE A 7 54.73 6.37 -4.69
CA PHE A 7 53.62 6.56 -5.65
C PHE A 7 52.71 5.33 -5.78
N LEU A 8 53.26 4.13 -5.62
CA LEU A 8 52.47 2.88 -5.63
C LEU A 8 51.64 2.66 -4.36
N LEU A 9 52.05 3.25 -3.23
CA LEU A 9 51.28 3.20 -1.96
C LEU A 9 50.14 4.20 -1.92
N ILE A 10 50.22 5.32 -2.64
CA ILE A 10 49.14 6.32 -2.73
C ILE A 10 48.07 5.89 -3.74
N SER A 11 48.41 5.13 -4.78
CA SER A 11 47.46 4.60 -5.75
C SER A 11 46.56 3.47 -5.19
N GLY A 12 47.01 2.81 -4.12
CA GLY A 12 46.24 1.75 -3.47
C GLY A 12 45.16 2.21 -2.46
N LEU A 13 45.13 3.51 -2.10
CA LEU A 13 44.29 4.00 -1.01
C LEU A 13 43.03 4.78 -1.47
N LEU A 14 42.75 4.82 -2.78
CA LEU A 14 41.62 5.62 -3.32
C LEU A 14 40.49 4.80 -3.92
N PHE A 15 40.44 3.48 -3.63
CA PHE A 15 39.23 2.68 -3.86
C PHE A 15 38.48 2.41 -2.54
N THR A 16 38.14 3.45 -1.80
CA THR A 16 36.99 3.37 -0.93
C THR A 16 35.77 3.36 -1.84
N PHE A 17 35.28 2.16 -2.18
CA PHE A 17 33.96 1.99 -2.72
C PHE A 17 32.98 2.59 -1.72
N PHE A 18 32.50 3.79 -1.98
CA PHE A 18 31.21 4.21 -1.48
C PHE A 18 30.20 3.27 -2.15
N GLY A 19 29.95 2.15 -1.52
CA GLY A 19 28.87 1.27 -1.87
C GLY A 19 27.55 1.98 -1.53
N TYR A 20 27.15 2.94 -2.36
CA TYR A 20 25.74 3.32 -2.40
C TYR A 20 25.01 2.03 -2.77
N SER A 21 24.24 1.49 -1.83
CA SER A 21 23.34 0.39 -2.14
C SER A 21 22.45 0.85 -3.28
N GLN A 22 22.72 0.33 -4.48
CA GLN A 22 21.97 0.68 -5.67
C GLN A 22 20.53 0.24 -5.44
N LYS A 23 19.57 1.17 -5.62
CA LYS A 23 18.15 0.85 -5.52
C LYS A 23 17.83 -0.29 -6.48
N LYS A 24 17.14 -1.32 -5.98
CA LYS A 24 16.66 -2.41 -6.81
C LYS A 24 15.62 -1.92 -7.79
N ASN A 25 15.62 -2.47 -8.99
CA ASN A 25 14.63 -2.20 -10.03
C ASN A 25 13.85 -3.46 -10.35
N LEU A 26 12.54 -3.34 -10.41
CA LEU A 26 11.61 -4.36 -10.87
C LEU A 26 10.87 -3.85 -12.09
N GLU A 27 10.87 -4.64 -13.16
CA GLU A 27 10.10 -4.33 -14.37
C GLU A 27 8.79 -5.11 -14.38
N THR A 28 7.69 -4.42 -14.60
CA THR A 28 6.35 -5.02 -14.81
C THR A 28 5.94 -5.01 -16.26
N LYS A 29 4.91 -5.77 -16.60
CA LYS A 29 4.34 -5.84 -17.97
C LYS A 29 2.83 -5.69 -17.96
N PHE A 30 2.32 -5.14 -19.06
CA PHE A 30 0.90 -5.02 -19.34
C PHE A 30 0.29 -6.38 -19.65
N ILE A 31 -0.91 -6.62 -19.15
CA ILE A 31 -1.73 -7.80 -19.44
C ILE A 31 -3.08 -7.42 -20.03
N THR A 32 -3.58 -8.26 -20.90
CA THR A 32 -4.93 -8.11 -21.51
C THR A 32 -5.98 -8.98 -20.82
N THR A 33 -5.53 -10.06 -20.17
CA THR A 33 -6.42 -10.97 -19.42
C THR A 33 -6.26 -10.70 -17.95
N PRO A 34 -7.32 -10.27 -17.24
CA PRO A 34 -7.27 -10.02 -15.81
C PRO A 34 -6.85 -11.26 -15.02
N ILE A 35 -6.10 -11.04 -13.93
CA ILE A 35 -5.74 -12.08 -12.96
C ILE A 35 -6.96 -12.34 -12.07
N VAL A 36 -7.22 -13.61 -11.78
CA VAL A 36 -8.24 -14.04 -10.81
C VAL A 36 -7.59 -14.08 -9.43
N ILE A 37 -8.11 -13.30 -8.49
CA ILE A 37 -7.60 -13.23 -7.11
C ILE A 37 -8.17 -14.38 -6.30
N ASP A 38 -7.58 -15.58 -6.46
CA ASP A 38 -8.06 -16.82 -5.81
C ASP A 38 -7.00 -17.53 -4.96
N GLY A 39 -5.78 -16.97 -4.89
CA GLY A 39 -4.64 -17.53 -4.16
C GLY A 39 -3.91 -18.63 -4.92
N LYS A 40 -4.13 -18.74 -6.22
CA LYS A 40 -3.42 -19.69 -7.10
C LYS A 40 -2.65 -18.89 -8.15
N ILE A 41 -1.35 -18.83 -8.01
CA ILE A 41 -0.47 -18.13 -8.95
C ILE A 41 -0.19 -19.07 -10.13
N ASN A 42 -1.19 -19.27 -10.98
CA ASN A 42 -1.16 -20.26 -12.08
C ASN A 42 -1.46 -19.64 -13.46
N GLU A 43 -1.79 -18.36 -13.56
CA GLU A 43 -1.97 -17.70 -14.84
C GLU A 43 -0.64 -17.58 -15.57
N GLN A 44 -0.65 -17.91 -16.86
CA GLN A 44 0.53 -17.86 -17.72
C GLN A 44 1.15 -16.45 -17.76
N SER A 45 0.36 -15.42 -17.55
CA SER A 45 0.82 -14.03 -17.53
C SER A 45 1.94 -13.78 -16.51
N TRP A 46 1.98 -14.53 -15.39
CA TRP A 46 3.02 -14.43 -14.39
C TRP A 46 4.40 -14.90 -14.87
N GLU A 47 4.46 -15.70 -15.93
CA GLU A 47 5.74 -16.17 -16.51
C GLU A 47 6.47 -15.08 -17.29
N GLN A 48 5.78 -13.99 -17.65
CA GLN A 48 6.32 -12.91 -18.48
C GLN A 48 7.23 -11.93 -17.74
N VAL A 49 7.23 -11.97 -16.43
CA VAL A 49 7.99 -11.03 -15.58
C VAL A 49 8.92 -11.76 -14.63
N ALA A 50 10.05 -11.10 -14.33
CA ALA A 50 10.97 -11.56 -13.31
C ALA A 50 10.38 -11.33 -11.91
N SER A 51 10.86 -12.11 -10.95
CA SER A 51 10.51 -11.94 -9.54
C SER A 51 11.43 -10.93 -8.86
N ALA A 52 10.87 -10.09 -8.01
CA ALA A 52 11.60 -9.41 -6.96
C ALA A 52 11.99 -10.45 -5.91
N ALA A 53 13.29 -10.63 -5.70
CA ALA A 53 13.87 -11.64 -4.83
C ALA A 53 15.00 -11.04 -3.97
N ASP A 54 15.74 -11.90 -3.28
CA ASP A 54 16.89 -11.51 -2.47
C ASP A 54 16.54 -10.49 -1.39
N PHE A 55 15.48 -10.77 -0.63
CA PHE A 55 15.06 -9.94 0.51
C PHE A 55 16.16 -9.94 1.58
N VAL A 56 16.26 -8.82 2.26
CA VAL A 56 17.17 -8.64 3.39
C VAL A 56 16.41 -8.31 4.65
N MET A 57 16.98 -8.71 5.79
CA MET A 57 16.34 -8.47 7.07
C MET A 57 16.34 -6.97 7.41
N PHE A 58 15.18 -6.47 7.79
CA PHE A 58 15.02 -5.13 8.35
C PHE A 58 15.20 -5.16 9.86
N GLN A 59 14.61 -6.16 10.53
CA GLN A 59 14.70 -6.40 11.97
C GLN A 59 14.75 -7.90 12.27
N PRO A 60 15.47 -8.34 13.33
CA PRO A 60 16.30 -7.56 14.26
C PRO A 60 17.69 -7.22 13.71
N ASP A 61 18.24 -8.02 12.79
CA ASP A 61 19.62 -7.91 12.28
C ASP A 61 19.62 -7.18 10.92
N ASN A 62 19.55 -5.85 10.95
CA ASN A 62 19.40 -5.02 9.75
C ASN A 62 20.48 -5.30 8.70
N GLY A 63 20.05 -5.64 7.48
CA GLY A 63 20.92 -5.95 6.33
C GLY A 63 21.34 -7.42 6.20
N LYS A 64 20.98 -8.30 7.15
CA LYS A 64 21.27 -9.72 7.04
C LYS A 64 20.46 -10.37 5.91
N PRO A 65 21.07 -11.16 5.01
CA PRO A 65 20.35 -11.86 3.96
C PRO A 65 19.31 -12.84 4.54
N VAL A 66 18.19 -13.01 3.85
CA VAL A 66 17.25 -14.08 4.15
C VAL A 66 17.86 -15.45 3.81
N ILE A 67 17.57 -16.47 4.61
CA ILE A 67 17.98 -17.83 4.28
C ILE A 67 17.13 -18.37 3.10
N PRO A 68 17.71 -19.21 2.22
CA PRO A 68 17.01 -19.71 1.01
C PRO A 68 15.65 -20.36 1.30
N GLU A 69 15.54 -21.08 2.42
CA GLU A 69 14.33 -21.79 2.83
C GLU A 69 13.18 -20.85 3.22
N ARG A 70 13.48 -19.59 3.49
CA ARG A 70 12.51 -18.54 3.86
C ARG A 70 12.48 -17.39 2.87
N ARG A 71 12.93 -17.64 1.63
CA ARG A 71 12.94 -16.62 0.59
C ARG A 71 11.52 -16.15 0.25
N THR A 72 11.45 -14.97 -0.29
CA THR A 72 10.22 -14.37 -0.82
C THR A 72 10.44 -14.02 -2.29
N GLU A 73 9.46 -14.33 -3.12
CA GLU A 73 9.46 -14.02 -4.54
C GLU A 73 8.17 -13.25 -4.86
N VAL A 74 8.30 -12.06 -5.44
CA VAL A 74 7.15 -11.20 -5.76
C VAL A 74 7.17 -10.84 -7.24
N LYS A 75 6.04 -10.97 -7.89
CA LYS A 75 5.82 -10.56 -9.29
C LYS A 75 4.75 -9.48 -9.35
N VAL A 76 4.91 -8.56 -10.29
CA VAL A 76 3.96 -7.47 -10.52
C VAL A 76 3.57 -7.43 -11.99
N LEU A 77 2.27 -7.35 -12.25
CA LEU A 77 1.67 -7.13 -13.57
C LEU A 77 0.71 -5.95 -13.48
N TYR A 78 0.28 -5.42 -14.61
CA TYR A 78 -0.70 -4.35 -14.62
C TYR A 78 -1.59 -4.40 -15.88
N ASP A 79 -2.78 -3.83 -15.76
CA ASP A 79 -3.69 -3.56 -16.86
C ASP A 79 -4.12 -2.08 -16.86
N ASN A 80 -5.17 -1.73 -17.57
CA ASN A 80 -5.69 -0.36 -17.62
C ASN A 80 -6.40 0.09 -16.33
N THR A 81 -6.67 -0.82 -15.39
CA THR A 81 -7.50 -0.57 -14.21
C THR A 81 -6.79 -0.74 -12.89
N ALA A 82 -5.76 -1.58 -12.84
CA ALA A 82 -5.12 -1.99 -11.59
C ALA A 82 -3.69 -2.50 -11.80
N ILE A 83 -2.95 -2.58 -10.69
CA ILE A 83 -1.77 -3.42 -10.58
C ILE A 83 -2.14 -4.73 -9.88
N TYR A 84 -1.44 -5.79 -10.25
CA TYR A 84 -1.59 -7.13 -9.72
C TYR A 84 -0.28 -7.57 -9.09
N ILE A 85 -0.34 -8.11 -7.89
CA ILE A 85 0.83 -8.61 -7.15
C ILE A 85 0.62 -10.07 -6.83
N ALA A 86 1.62 -10.90 -7.11
CA ALA A 86 1.69 -12.27 -6.67
C ALA A 86 2.94 -12.47 -5.82
N ALA A 87 2.79 -12.94 -4.59
CA ALA A 87 3.88 -13.19 -3.67
C ALA A 87 3.89 -14.65 -3.21
N LYS A 88 5.07 -15.28 -3.29
CA LYS A 88 5.34 -16.60 -2.71
C LYS A 88 6.30 -16.43 -1.54
N MET A 89 5.84 -16.73 -0.36
CA MET A 89 6.61 -16.72 0.88
C MET A 89 6.93 -18.14 1.30
N TYR A 90 8.15 -18.57 1.01
CA TYR A 90 8.63 -19.89 1.40
C TYR A 90 8.90 -19.97 2.91
N ASP A 91 8.67 -21.11 3.49
CA ASP A 91 8.91 -21.37 4.89
C ASP A 91 9.27 -22.85 5.08
N ASN A 92 10.33 -23.13 5.80
CA ASN A 92 10.79 -24.49 6.09
C ASN A 92 9.91 -25.20 7.13
N GLU A 93 9.00 -24.48 7.78
CA GLU A 93 8.06 -25.00 8.78
C GLU A 93 6.65 -24.41 8.55
N PRO A 94 5.99 -24.73 7.42
CA PRO A 94 4.71 -24.09 7.05
C PRO A 94 3.60 -24.26 8.09
N ASN A 95 3.65 -25.36 8.85
CA ASN A 95 2.71 -25.64 9.93
C ASN A 95 2.87 -24.73 11.16
N LYS A 96 3.97 -23.97 11.24
CA LYS A 96 4.23 -23.00 12.30
C LYS A 96 3.94 -21.54 11.88
N ILE A 97 3.44 -21.32 10.67
CA ILE A 97 3.02 -19.99 10.23
C ILE A 97 1.88 -19.52 11.14
N LEU A 98 2.08 -18.34 11.73
CA LEU A 98 1.07 -17.73 12.59
C LEU A 98 -0.02 -17.09 11.71
N ARG A 99 -1.29 -17.44 11.99
CA ARG A 99 -2.45 -17.04 11.20
C ARG A 99 -3.67 -16.75 12.08
N GLU A 100 -3.51 -15.93 13.09
CA GLU A 100 -4.62 -15.48 13.91
C GLU A 100 -5.54 -14.54 13.10
N ILE A 101 -6.84 -14.78 13.20
CA ILE A 101 -7.84 -13.90 12.58
C ILE A 101 -7.91 -12.62 13.39
N SER A 102 -7.75 -11.50 12.72
CA SER A 102 -7.85 -10.15 13.29
C SER A 102 -8.89 -9.31 12.55
N LYS A 103 -9.23 -8.17 13.11
CA LYS A 103 -10.05 -7.18 12.41
C LYS A 103 -9.22 -6.54 11.28
N ARG A 104 -9.90 -5.89 10.32
CA ARG A 104 -9.24 -5.04 9.34
C ARG A 104 -8.36 -4.01 10.07
N ASP A 105 -7.19 -3.73 9.51
CA ASP A 105 -6.17 -2.82 10.03
C ASP A 105 -5.56 -3.22 11.39
N ASP A 106 -5.76 -4.47 11.78
CA ASP A 106 -5.14 -5.09 12.95
C ASP A 106 -4.37 -6.35 12.51
N PHE A 107 -3.06 -6.38 12.75
CA PHE A 107 -2.20 -7.50 12.34
C PHE A 107 -2.26 -8.69 13.30
N GLY A 108 -2.74 -8.49 14.52
CA GLY A 108 -2.76 -9.52 15.54
C GLY A 108 -1.38 -10.16 15.75
N THR A 109 -1.36 -11.49 15.83
CA THR A 109 -0.13 -12.31 15.92
C THR A 109 0.16 -13.10 14.64
N ALA A 110 -0.37 -12.68 13.49
CA ALA A 110 -0.19 -13.38 12.21
C ALA A 110 1.06 -12.91 11.46
N ASP A 111 1.63 -13.81 10.65
CA ASP A 111 2.57 -13.44 9.59
C ASP A 111 1.90 -12.50 8.60
N PHE A 112 2.62 -11.58 8.00
CA PHE A 112 2.07 -10.71 6.96
C PHE A 112 3.03 -10.44 5.81
N PHE A 113 2.45 -10.08 4.68
CA PHE A 113 3.11 -9.55 3.49
C PHE A 113 2.54 -8.16 3.19
N GLY A 114 3.38 -7.24 2.73
CA GLY A 114 2.97 -5.90 2.35
C GLY A 114 3.68 -5.39 1.11
N ILE A 115 3.01 -4.47 0.41
CA ILE A 115 3.58 -3.66 -0.66
C ILE A 115 3.46 -2.19 -0.31
N PHE A 116 4.53 -1.44 -0.52
CA PHE A 116 4.62 0.00 -0.36
C PHE A 116 4.76 0.66 -1.72
N ILE A 117 3.92 1.64 -2.01
CA ILE A 117 3.85 2.28 -3.33
C ILE A 117 3.92 3.79 -3.17
N ASN A 118 4.86 4.41 -3.87
CA ASN A 118 4.94 5.84 -4.07
C ASN A 118 4.89 6.13 -5.58
N GLY A 119 3.73 6.50 -6.09
CA GLY A 119 3.50 6.71 -7.52
C GLY A 119 4.19 7.94 -8.09
N TYR A 120 4.71 8.84 -7.27
CA TYR A 120 5.52 9.99 -7.68
C TYR A 120 7.03 9.71 -7.61
N ASN A 121 7.41 8.64 -6.94
CA ASN A 121 8.81 8.28 -6.67
C ASN A 121 9.62 9.43 -6.02
N ASP A 122 8.97 10.23 -5.21
CA ASP A 122 9.53 11.42 -4.55
C ASP A 122 9.99 11.17 -3.11
N GLY A 123 9.72 9.98 -2.58
CA GLY A 123 10.09 9.57 -1.22
C GLY A 123 9.33 10.27 -0.11
N GLN A 124 8.21 10.95 -0.39
CA GLN A 124 7.49 11.71 0.62
C GLN A 124 6.46 10.86 1.39
N GLN A 125 5.83 9.91 0.70
CA GLN A 125 4.81 9.06 1.29
C GLN A 125 4.75 7.69 0.62
N ASN A 126 4.23 6.70 1.34
CA ASN A 126 3.90 5.38 0.81
C ASN A 126 2.41 5.08 1.06
N PHE A 127 1.72 4.64 0.02
CA PHE A 127 0.49 3.86 0.18
C PHE A 127 0.89 2.43 0.49
N GLN A 128 0.45 1.91 1.62
CA GLN A 128 0.85 0.59 2.09
C GLN A 128 -0.37 -0.33 2.14
N PHE A 129 -0.22 -1.52 1.60
CA PHE A 129 -1.27 -2.55 1.54
C PHE A 129 -0.70 -3.85 2.09
N PHE A 130 -1.39 -4.42 3.07
CA PHE A 130 -0.93 -5.61 3.78
C PHE A 130 -1.97 -6.72 3.74
N VAL A 131 -1.49 -7.94 3.63
CA VAL A 131 -2.31 -9.16 3.79
C VAL A 131 -1.63 -10.05 4.82
N ASN A 132 -2.37 -10.51 5.82
CA ASN A 132 -1.85 -11.48 6.78
C ASN A 132 -2.13 -12.92 6.34
N ALA A 133 -1.45 -13.88 6.98
CA ALA A 133 -1.58 -15.30 6.64
C ALA A 133 -2.96 -15.90 6.97
N ALA A 134 -3.84 -15.17 7.65
CA ALA A 134 -5.23 -15.52 7.89
C ALA A 134 -6.19 -14.89 6.86
N ASP A 135 -5.67 -14.29 5.77
CA ASP A 135 -6.42 -13.62 4.71
C ASP A 135 -7.07 -12.29 5.16
N GLY A 136 -6.54 -11.66 6.20
CA GLY A 136 -6.95 -10.34 6.66
C GLY A 136 -6.21 -9.23 5.92
N GLN A 137 -6.87 -8.09 5.70
CA GLN A 137 -6.34 -6.90 5.05
C GLN A 137 -6.05 -5.78 6.03
N ALA A 138 -5.00 -5.00 5.74
CA ALA A 138 -4.76 -3.70 6.33
C ALA A 138 -4.22 -2.75 5.27
N ASP A 139 -4.54 -1.47 5.36
CA ASP A 139 -3.96 -0.44 4.52
C ASP A 139 -3.75 0.86 5.30
N CYS A 140 -2.74 1.61 4.91
CA CYS A 140 -2.42 2.89 5.53
C CYS A 140 -1.70 3.82 4.57
N LEU A 141 -1.69 5.10 4.93
CA LEU A 141 -0.82 6.10 4.34
C LEU A 141 0.34 6.37 5.30
N ALA A 142 1.58 6.17 4.86
CA ALA A 142 2.75 6.38 5.68
C ALA A 142 3.61 7.54 5.20
N THR A 143 4.07 8.38 6.14
CA THR A 143 5.07 9.43 5.92
C THR A 143 6.15 9.34 6.98
N ASP A 144 7.36 9.83 6.69
CA ASP A 144 8.44 9.82 7.69
C ASP A 144 8.15 10.74 8.89
N SER A 145 7.31 11.77 8.71
CA SER A 145 6.98 12.71 9.77
C SER A 145 5.86 12.24 10.71
N ASN A 146 4.85 11.54 10.18
CA ASN A 146 3.64 11.18 10.91
C ASN A 146 3.52 9.68 11.17
N GLY A 147 4.41 8.86 10.57
CA GLY A 147 4.31 7.40 10.63
C GLY A 147 3.16 6.86 9.77
N GLU A 148 2.58 5.76 10.20
CA GLU A 148 1.50 5.04 9.52
C GLU A 148 0.14 5.54 10.01
N ASP A 149 -0.69 6.01 9.07
CA ASP A 149 -2.07 6.46 9.32
C ASP A 149 -3.05 5.43 8.78
N TYR A 150 -3.60 4.61 9.66
CA TYR A 150 -4.61 3.58 9.37
C TYR A 150 -6.04 4.14 9.31
N SER A 151 -6.25 5.44 9.45
CA SER A 151 -7.54 6.07 9.17
C SER A 151 -7.80 6.25 7.67
N TRP A 152 -6.76 6.10 6.85
CA TRP A 152 -6.87 6.06 5.41
C TRP A 152 -7.31 4.66 4.97
N ASP A 153 -8.35 4.59 4.17
CA ASP A 153 -8.97 3.35 3.68
C ASP A 153 -8.99 3.29 2.16
N ALA A 154 -8.77 2.11 1.61
CA ALA A 154 -8.90 1.83 0.17
C ALA A 154 -9.77 0.59 -0.09
N VAL A 155 -10.34 0.52 -1.28
CA VAL A 155 -11.02 -0.68 -1.78
C VAL A 155 -10.10 -1.41 -2.74
N TRP A 156 -9.72 -2.62 -2.37
CA TRP A 156 -8.82 -3.48 -3.15
C TRP A 156 -9.08 -4.95 -2.82
N ASP A 157 -8.62 -5.84 -3.68
CA ASP A 157 -8.86 -7.27 -3.56
C ASP A 157 -7.58 -8.01 -3.17
N SER A 158 -7.70 -9.03 -2.35
CA SER A 158 -6.59 -9.92 -1.99
C SER A 158 -7.06 -11.32 -1.65
N LYS A 159 -6.14 -12.27 -1.75
CA LYS A 159 -6.31 -13.64 -1.29
C LYS A 159 -5.00 -14.18 -0.76
N ALA A 160 -5.02 -14.72 0.46
CA ALA A 160 -3.93 -15.46 1.06
C ALA A 160 -4.28 -16.93 1.22
N VAL A 161 -3.34 -17.83 0.91
CA VAL A 161 -3.50 -19.27 1.03
C VAL A 161 -2.24 -19.90 1.61
N ILE A 162 -2.40 -20.74 2.63
CA ILE A 162 -1.31 -21.57 3.16
C ILE A 162 -1.08 -22.76 2.22
N THR A 163 0.19 -23.04 1.95
CA THR A 163 0.64 -24.12 1.08
C THR A 163 1.58 -25.07 1.83
N ASP A 164 2.00 -26.13 1.18
CA ASP A 164 3.00 -27.09 1.71
C ASP A 164 4.42 -26.52 1.77
N PHE A 165 4.70 -25.46 1.00
CA PHE A 165 6.01 -24.79 0.97
C PHE A 165 6.06 -23.46 1.75
N GLY A 166 4.94 -23.00 2.28
CA GLY A 166 4.82 -21.68 2.93
C GLY A 166 3.44 -21.10 2.77
N TRP A 167 3.32 -19.90 2.17
CA TRP A 167 2.04 -19.30 1.84
C TRP A 167 2.17 -18.37 0.64
N VAL A 168 1.05 -18.06 0.04
CA VAL A 168 0.95 -17.21 -1.14
C VAL A 168 -0.04 -16.09 -0.91
N VAL A 169 0.18 -14.97 -1.59
CA VAL A 169 -0.74 -13.82 -1.63
C VAL A 169 -0.92 -13.40 -3.07
N GLU A 170 -2.15 -13.15 -3.46
CA GLU A 170 -2.50 -12.38 -4.65
C GLU A 170 -3.21 -11.10 -4.22
N MET A 171 -2.90 -10.00 -4.90
CA MET A 171 -3.50 -8.69 -4.67
C MET A 171 -3.86 -8.04 -5.99
N ARG A 172 -5.00 -7.36 -6.02
CA ARG A 172 -5.38 -6.42 -7.08
C ARG A 172 -5.61 -5.05 -6.46
N ILE A 173 -4.78 -4.09 -6.82
CA ILE A 173 -4.86 -2.72 -6.31
C ILE A 173 -5.30 -1.81 -7.46
N PRO A 174 -6.55 -1.32 -7.45
CA PRO A 174 -7.05 -0.44 -8.50
C PRO A 174 -6.36 0.93 -8.43
N TYR A 175 -6.21 1.58 -9.58
CA TYR A 175 -5.59 2.91 -9.65
C TYR A 175 -6.36 3.96 -8.83
N ALA A 176 -7.66 3.74 -8.60
CA ALA A 176 -8.46 4.59 -7.70
C ALA A 176 -7.93 4.65 -6.26
N ALA A 177 -7.24 3.59 -5.80
CA ALA A 177 -6.59 3.52 -4.49
C ALA A 177 -5.21 4.21 -4.44
N LEU A 178 -4.68 4.65 -5.55
CA LEU A 178 -3.33 5.18 -5.68
C LEU A 178 -3.31 6.63 -6.11
N ARG A 179 -2.14 7.26 -5.94
CA ARG A 179 -1.79 8.58 -6.47
C ARG A 179 -0.49 8.44 -7.23
N PHE A 180 -0.45 8.92 -8.46
CA PHE A 180 0.73 8.85 -9.32
C PHE A 180 0.75 10.00 -10.33
N SER A 181 1.92 10.20 -10.95
CA SER A 181 2.15 11.24 -11.94
C SER A 181 1.27 11.04 -13.19
N PRO A 182 0.80 12.12 -13.84
CA PRO A 182 0.07 12.05 -15.10
C PRO A 182 0.94 11.69 -16.31
N GLU A 183 2.22 11.44 -16.12
CA GLU A 183 3.16 11.09 -17.17
C GLU A 183 2.76 9.77 -17.86
N LYS A 184 3.00 9.68 -19.17
CA LYS A 184 2.67 8.46 -19.95
C LYS A 184 3.50 7.26 -19.55
N VAL A 185 4.77 7.48 -19.21
CA VAL A 185 5.68 6.45 -18.71
C VAL A 185 5.88 6.66 -17.21
N GLN A 186 5.51 5.66 -16.45
CA GLN A 186 5.54 5.73 -14.99
C GLN A 186 6.85 5.18 -14.44
N THR A 187 7.32 5.80 -13.36
CA THR A 187 8.39 5.28 -12.50
C THR A 187 7.91 5.43 -11.07
N TRP A 188 7.63 4.31 -10.39
CA TRP A 188 7.11 4.32 -9.02
C TRP A 188 8.20 3.90 -8.03
N GLY A 189 8.21 4.51 -6.88
CA GLY A 189 8.91 3.94 -5.72
C GLY A 189 8.10 2.76 -5.20
N VAL A 190 8.77 1.61 -4.99
CA VAL A 190 8.10 0.41 -4.49
C VAL A 190 9.02 -0.36 -3.55
N ASN A 191 8.44 -0.94 -2.51
CA ASN A 191 9.12 -1.95 -1.70
C ASN A 191 8.14 -3.05 -1.32
N PHE A 192 8.65 -4.23 -1.00
CA PHE A 192 7.88 -5.34 -0.49
C PHE A 192 8.39 -5.69 0.89
N PHE A 193 7.47 -6.09 1.75
CA PHE A 193 7.75 -6.35 3.15
C PHE A 193 7.13 -7.68 3.58
N ARG A 194 7.84 -8.44 4.41
CA ARG A 194 7.36 -9.69 5.01
C ARG A 194 7.73 -9.74 6.47
N GLU A 195 6.79 -10.16 7.33
CA GLU A 195 7.08 -10.54 8.70
C GLU A 195 6.89 -12.05 8.91
N ILE A 196 7.89 -12.69 9.51
CA ILE A 196 7.80 -14.01 10.12
C ILE A 196 7.61 -13.79 11.62
N ARG A 197 6.36 -13.79 12.03
CA ARG A 197 5.96 -13.30 13.35
C ARG A 197 6.50 -14.14 14.51
N ARG A 198 6.52 -15.48 14.36
CA ARG A 198 7.04 -16.38 15.40
C ARG A 198 8.48 -16.09 15.79
N ASP A 199 9.29 -15.64 14.83
CA ASP A 199 10.71 -15.33 15.01
C ASP A 199 10.97 -13.82 15.18
N ARG A 200 9.93 -12.99 15.11
CA ARG A 200 10.01 -11.52 15.13
C ARG A 200 10.97 -10.96 14.08
N GLN A 201 11.00 -11.60 12.91
CA GLN A 201 11.86 -11.21 11.79
C GLN A 201 11.04 -10.48 10.73
N LYS A 202 11.54 -9.29 10.34
CA LYS A 202 10.98 -8.49 9.26
C LYS A 202 12.01 -8.39 8.15
N TYR A 203 11.54 -8.52 6.91
CA TYR A 203 12.34 -8.48 5.70
C TYR A 203 11.80 -7.46 4.71
N SER A 204 12.67 -6.80 3.97
CA SER A 204 12.31 -5.93 2.85
C SER A 204 13.04 -6.34 1.57
N TRP A 205 12.42 -6.10 0.44
CA TRP A 205 13.03 -6.38 -0.86
C TRP A 205 14.18 -5.41 -1.16
N ASN A 206 13.90 -4.11 -1.17
CA ASN A 206 14.96 -3.09 -1.22
C ASN A 206 15.45 -2.85 0.19
N PHE A 207 16.75 -2.82 0.37
CA PHE A 207 17.36 -2.60 1.68
C PHE A 207 16.89 -1.28 2.29
N ILE A 208 16.50 -1.33 3.55
CA ILE A 208 16.16 -0.17 4.37
C ILE A 208 17.17 -0.09 5.49
N ASP A 209 18.02 0.93 5.45
CA ASP A 209 18.95 1.22 6.54
C ASP A 209 18.19 1.84 7.72
N SER A 210 18.05 1.08 8.80
CA SER A 210 17.33 1.51 9.99
C SER A 210 17.96 2.68 10.72
N LYS A 211 19.23 3.03 10.39
CA LYS A 211 19.96 4.14 11.00
C LYS A 211 19.65 5.49 10.37
N LEU A 212 19.12 5.51 9.15
CA LEU A 212 18.87 6.76 8.42
C LEU A 212 17.62 7.51 8.89
N GLY A 213 16.71 6.85 9.61
CA GLY A 213 15.47 7.47 10.11
C GLY A 213 14.45 7.89 9.04
N THR A 214 14.72 7.60 7.76
CA THR A 214 13.86 7.91 6.62
C THR A 214 13.42 6.61 5.96
N PHE A 215 12.15 6.24 6.11
CA PHE A 215 11.63 4.97 5.62
C PHE A 215 11.12 5.08 4.18
N THR A 216 10.33 6.11 3.89
CA THR A 216 9.68 6.31 2.60
C THR A 216 10.66 6.62 1.45
N GLN A 217 11.84 7.13 1.76
CA GLN A 217 12.88 7.47 0.79
C GLN A 217 13.71 6.27 0.33
N GLN A 218 13.57 5.11 0.98
CA GLN A 218 14.40 3.94 0.77
C GLN A 218 13.70 2.85 -0.04
N ASN A 219 12.72 3.21 -0.85
CA ASN A 219 12.10 2.29 -1.79
C ASN A 219 13.05 1.91 -2.93
N GLY A 220 12.85 0.72 -3.48
CA GLY A 220 13.30 0.37 -4.81
C GLY A 220 12.43 1.05 -5.87
N VAL A 221 12.56 0.64 -7.12
CA VAL A 221 11.90 1.26 -8.27
C VAL A 221 11.10 0.21 -9.05
N LEU A 222 9.87 0.55 -9.42
CA LEU A 222 9.04 -0.19 -10.36
C LEU A 222 8.97 0.57 -11.68
N THR A 223 9.35 -0.11 -12.77
CA THR A 223 9.32 0.40 -14.14
C THR A 223 8.45 -0.48 -15.04
N GLY A 224 8.18 -0.02 -16.27
CA GLY A 224 7.42 -0.79 -17.25
C GLY A 224 5.94 -0.44 -17.32
N ILE A 225 5.41 0.37 -16.40
CA ILE A 225 4.03 0.87 -16.49
C ILE A 225 3.99 2.03 -17.47
N ALA A 226 3.06 1.97 -18.42
CA ALA A 226 2.86 3.03 -19.41
C ALA A 226 1.39 3.15 -19.83
N ASN A 227 1.01 4.37 -20.24
CA ASN A 227 -0.30 4.70 -20.80
C ASN A 227 -1.49 4.33 -19.90
N ILE A 228 -1.30 4.43 -18.58
CA ILE A 228 -2.40 4.36 -17.62
C ILE A 228 -2.93 5.77 -17.35
N GLU A 229 -4.21 5.87 -17.04
CA GLU A 229 -4.86 7.14 -16.75
C GLU A 229 -5.08 7.27 -15.22
N THR A 230 -4.88 8.50 -14.73
CA THR A 230 -5.28 8.80 -13.34
C THR A 230 -6.80 8.71 -13.25
N PRO A 231 -7.34 7.97 -12.29
CA PRO A 231 -8.77 7.80 -12.17
C PRO A 231 -9.47 9.12 -11.84
N THR A 232 -10.62 9.34 -12.44
CA THR A 232 -11.51 10.45 -12.07
C THR A 232 -12.05 10.22 -10.68
N ARG A 233 -11.82 11.16 -9.77
CA ARG A 233 -12.25 11.10 -8.37
C ARG A 233 -13.58 11.79 -8.22
N LEU A 234 -14.64 11.08 -8.54
CA LEU A 234 -16.00 11.56 -8.41
C LEU A 234 -16.75 10.68 -7.40
N PHE A 235 -17.17 11.29 -6.30
CA PHE A 235 -17.91 10.60 -5.23
C PHE A 235 -19.29 11.19 -5.10
N PHE A 236 -20.29 10.31 -5.09
CA PHE A 236 -21.66 10.63 -4.73
C PHE A 236 -21.92 10.11 -3.32
N LEU A 237 -22.25 11.00 -2.41
CA LEU A 237 -22.50 10.69 -1.00
C LEU A 237 -23.98 10.93 -0.68
N PRO A 238 -24.87 9.97 -0.96
CA PRO A 238 -26.26 10.08 -0.55
C PRO A 238 -26.35 9.91 0.97
N TYR A 239 -27.16 10.73 1.61
CA TYR A 239 -27.48 10.58 3.02
C TYR A 239 -28.97 10.71 3.26
N SER A 240 -29.45 10.06 4.31
CA SER A 240 -30.81 10.18 4.78
C SER A 240 -30.82 10.27 6.31
N SER A 241 -31.70 11.09 6.84
CA SER A 241 -31.93 11.23 8.26
C SER A 241 -33.40 11.15 8.59
N PHE A 242 -33.73 10.46 9.69
CA PHE A 242 -35.09 10.32 10.18
C PHE A 242 -35.18 10.98 11.55
N TYR A 243 -36.10 11.92 11.70
CA TYR A 243 -36.36 12.64 12.94
C TYR A 243 -37.72 12.25 13.51
N LEU A 244 -37.75 11.85 14.77
CA LEU A 244 -38.97 11.65 15.54
C LEU A 244 -39.13 12.80 16.54
N ASN A 245 -40.12 13.65 16.33
CA ASN A 245 -40.48 14.67 17.28
C ASN A 245 -41.65 14.17 18.11
N ALA A 246 -41.39 13.78 19.35
CA ALA A 246 -42.40 13.46 20.35
C ALA A 246 -42.50 14.61 21.36
N ASN A 247 -43.66 15.23 21.46
CA ASN A 247 -43.94 16.22 22.47
C ASN A 247 -45.16 15.77 23.25
N ASP A 248 -45.17 15.93 24.58
CA ASP A 248 -46.21 15.43 25.49
C ASP A 248 -47.64 15.93 25.18
N GLN A 249 -47.78 16.91 24.30
CA GLN A 249 -49.08 17.51 23.93
C GLN A 249 -49.46 17.37 22.45
N GLN A 250 -48.63 16.74 21.60
CA GLN A 250 -48.91 16.57 20.17
C GLN A 250 -48.58 15.17 19.69
N LYS A 251 -49.32 14.70 18.65
CA LYS A 251 -49.07 13.42 18.00
C LYS A 251 -47.62 13.36 17.49
N THR A 252 -46.93 12.25 17.78
CA THR A 252 -45.59 11.96 17.28
C THR A 252 -45.52 12.19 15.76
N LYS A 253 -44.65 13.07 15.32
CA LYS A 253 -44.46 13.38 13.90
C LYS A 253 -43.11 12.90 13.46
N GLY A 254 -43.09 11.96 12.51
CA GLY A 254 -41.86 11.51 11.84
C GLY A 254 -41.55 12.39 10.64
N THR A 255 -40.29 12.78 10.49
CA THR A 255 -39.83 13.51 9.31
C THR A 255 -38.62 12.78 8.73
N LEU A 256 -38.72 12.39 7.45
CA LEU A 256 -37.62 11.82 6.70
C LEU A 256 -36.98 12.93 5.83
N LYS A 257 -35.68 13.08 5.92
CA LYS A 257 -34.91 14.01 5.09
C LYS A 257 -33.79 13.25 4.38
N GLY A 258 -33.44 13.71 3.21
CA GLY A 258 -32.34 13.14 2.44
C GLY A 258 -31.61 14.21 1.65
N GLY A 259 -30.36 13.96 1.38
CA GLY A 259 -29.52 14.85 0.59
C GLY A 259 -28.53 14.06 -0.25
N LEU A 260 -27.80 14.76 -1.10
CA LEU A 260 -26.76 14.22 -1.97
C LEU A 260 -25.60 15.22 -2.04
N ASP A 261 -24.45 14.78 -1.59
CA ASP A 261 -23.20 15.52 -1.73
C ASP A 261 -22.38 14.93 -2.89
N LEU A 262 -21.74 15.81 -3.66
CA LEU A 262 -20.83 15.48 -4.74
C LEU A 262 -19.44 15.95 -4.35
N LYS A 263 -18.46 15.03 -4.38
CA LYS A 263 -17.05 15.38 -4.26
C LYS A 263 -16.33 15.05 -5.55
N TYR A 264 -15.67 16.04 -6.13
CA TYR A 264 -14.88 15.87 -7.34
C TYR A 264 -13.43 16.31 -7.11
N GLY A 265 -12.50 15.36 -7.18
CA GLY A 265 -11.07 15.66 -7.12
C GLY A 265 -10.60 16.23 -8.45
N ILE A 266 -10.27 17.51 -8.48
CA ILE A 266 -9.75 18.22 -9.67
C ILE A 266 -8.31 17.77 -9.92
N ASN A 267 -7.51 17.72 -8.86
CA ASN A 267 -6.14 17.21 -8.84
C ASN A 267 -5.77 16.78 -7.40
N ASP A 268 -4.52 16.46 -7.15
CA ASP A 268 -4.07 15.99 -5.84
C ASP A 268 -4.14 17.05 -4.73
N ALA A 269 -4.18 18.33 -5.12
CA ALA A 269 -4.22 19.46 -4.19
C ALA A 269 -5.62 20.05 -4.00
N PHE A 270 -6.54 19.84 -4.97
CA PHE A 270 -7.85 20.50 -4.98
C PHE A 270 -9.00 19.51 -5.15
N THR A 271 -9.98 19.61 -4.28
CA THR A 271 -11.25 18.90 -4.34
C THR A 271 -12.38 19.92 -4.38
N LEU A 272 -13.34 19.75 -5.29
CA LEU A 272 -14.58 20.49 -5.33
C LEU A 272 -15.65 19.71 -4.57
N ASP A 273 -16.22 20.32 -3.53
CA ASP A 273 -17.36 19.78 -2.80
C ASP A 273 -18.62 20.57 -3.19
N ALA A 274 -19.66 19.86 -3.64
CA ALA A 274 -20.93 20.45 -4.00
C ALA A 274 -22.08 19.73 -3.30
N ILE A 275 -22.92 20.47 -2.62
CA ILE A 275 -24.16 19.97 -2.00
C ILE A 275 -25.28 20.14 -3.01
N LEU A 276 -25.74 19.05 -3.61
CA LEU A 276 -26.77 19.07 -4.64
C LEU A 276 -28.19 19.17 -4.06
N ILE A 277 -28.40 18.61 -2.88
CA ILE A 277 -29.65 18.70 -2.13
C ILE A 277 -29.29 19.08 -0.69
N PRO A 278 -29.35 20.37 -0.34
CA PRO A 278 -28.99 20.80 1.01
C PRO A 278 -30.06 20.36 2.01
N ASP A 279 -29.59 19.82 3.15
CA ASP A 279 -30.48 19.53 4.28
C ASP A 279 -30.72 20.81 5.12
N PHE A 280 -31.85 21.47 4.92
CA PHE A 280 -32.28 22.63 5.72
C PHE A 280 -32.84 22.24 7.11
N GLY A 281 -32.62 21.01 7.58
CA GLY A 281 -33.14 20.50 8.83
C GLY A 281 -32.63 21.18 10.10
N GLN A 282 -31.63 22.06 10.00
CA GLN A 282 -31.06 22.77 11.15
C GLN A 282 -31.48 24.25 11.24
N THR A 283 -32.33 24.76 10.37
CA THR A 283 -32.92 26.09 10.59
C THR A 283 -33.85 25.99 11.80
N LYS A 284 -33.35 26.37 12.97
CA LYS A 284 -34.20 26.79 14.09
C LYS A 284 -35.02 27.95 13.60
N TYR A 285 -36.34 27.79 13.54
CA TYR A 285 -37.24 28.95 13.54
C TYR A 285 -37.07 29.60 14.90
N ASP A 286 -36.46 30.74 14.93
CA ASP A 286 -36.59 31.68 16.05
C ASP A 286 -38.05 32.07 16.09
N ASP A 287 -38.78 31.61 17.09
CA ASP A 287 -40.10 32.13 17.43
C ASP A 287 -39.89 33.60 17.81
N VAL A 288 -40.32 34.49 16.93
CA VAL A 288 -40.41 35.89 17.25
C VAL A 288 -41.50 36.07 18.30
N ILE A 289 -41.08 36.16 19.56
CA ILE A 289 -41.97 36.55 20.64
C ILE A 289 -42.22 38.07 20.50
N LEU A 290 -43.34 38.42 19.91
CA LEU A 290 -43.87 39.79 19.98
C LEU A 290 -44.36 40.05 21.40
N ASN A 291 -43.58 40.76 22.22
CA ASN A 291 -44.08 41.34 23.45
C ASN A 291 -44.97 42.54 23.09
N LEU A 292 -46.26 42.41 23.33
CA LEU A 292 -47.22 43.51 23.40
C LEU A 292 -47.25 44.06 24.82
#